data_72a41f688baaf477f28c2d20c582e4cf
#
_entry.id   72a41f688baaf477f28c2d20c582e4cf
#
_cell.length_a   1.000
_cell.length_b   1.000
_cell.length_c   1.000
_cell.angle_alpha   90.00
_cell.angle_beta   90.00
_cell.angle_gamma   90.00
#
_symmetry.space_group_name_H-M   'P 1'
#
loop_
_entity.id
_entity.type
_entity.pdbx_description
1 polymer ?
#
loop_
_entity_poly.entity_id
_entity_poly.type
_entity_poly.pdbx_seq_one_letter_code
_entity_poly.pdbx_strand_id
1 'polypeptide(L)'
;MANESSYYAGLDIGGTTVKAVLVNHHTEQTGPLVEVRSLVKNGYEATFGQLDSALDQLAAGAGIDRGAIAGIGLDVPAPSSDGVIWGRANLGEDWVGTDIQGKFSARSGVPVHMTNDCNAAAIGEYALRRKHLGSLLLVAPGTGLGGGFVLPGGRCYEGTNGLALEVGHISVPFREDDGELPICSCGLKGCAEAWVSLVALRRRLRLELAKPEWADHALNQDTAPVEEKAFKLRDFAENGDPLAVQIFKQQGFILGYAIADMVRTLDPGLVVIGGGLAEASFRDQYLAWIEEGFADRAWPVYRHSPLDPNVITTQFEWAVGGDAAAAIGMAYTAQEMFQ
;
A
#
# COMPACT_ATOMS: atom_id res chain seq x y z
N MET A 1 -32.12 -12.30 -5.94
CA MET A 1 -32.19 -12.61 -4.50
C MET A 1 -30.84 -13.17 -4.15
N ALA A 2 -30.04 -12.46 -3.35
CA ALA A 2 -28.75 -12.96 -2.88
C ALA A 2 -28.99 -14.30 -2.17
N ASN A 3 -28.19 -15.30 -2.49
CA ASN A 3 -28.25 -16.59 -1.82
C ASN A 3 -27.61 -16.40 -0.44
N GLU A 4 -28.35 -16.56 0.65
CA GLU A 4 -27.85 -16.37 2.03
C GLU A 4 -26.64 -17.25 2.39
N SER A 5 -26.28 -18.17 1.51
CA SER A 5 -25.14 -19.08 1.61
C SER A 5 -23.95 -18.68 0.73
N SER A 6 -23.93 -17.50 0.12
CA SER A 6 -22.81 -17.09 -0.75
C SER A 6 -21.69 -16.44 0.04
N TYR A 7 -20.47 -16.83 -0.32
CA TYR A 7 -19.22 -16.28 0.24
C TYR A 7 -18.36 -15.68 -0.85
N TYR A 8 -17.49 -14.75 -0.48
CA TYR A 8 -16.61 -14.04 -1.42
C TYR A 8 -15.19 -14.06 -0.87
N ALA A 9 -14.24 -14.45 -1.72
CA ALA A 9 -12.84 -14.53 -1.36
C ALA A 9 -12.06 -13.32 -1.84
N GLY A 10 -11.18 -12.81 -1.00
CA GLY A 10 -10.16 -11.83 -1.37
C GLY A 10 -8.78 -12.44 -1.29
N LEU A 11 -8.00 -12.29 -2.35
CA LEU A 11 -6.67 -12.87 -2.52
C LEU A 11 -5.66 -11.75 -2.82
N ASP A 12 -4.72 -11.53 -1.92
CA ASP A 12 -3.61 -10.57 -2.06
C ASP A 12 -2.34 -11.34 -2.49
N ILE A 13 -1.87 -11.10 -3.70
CA ILE A 13 -0.65 -11.70 -4.23
C ILE A 13 0.55 -10.82 -3.89
N GLY A 14 1.22 -11.10 -2.79
CA GLY A 14 2.51 -10.48 -2.49
C GLY A 14 3.69 -11.16 -3.20
N GLY A 15 4.88 -10.57 -3.06
CA GLY A 15 6.11 -11.09 -3.67
C GLY A 15 6.57 -12.45 -3.13
N THR A 16 6.19 -12.81 -1.90
CA THR A 16 6.58 -14.05 -1.19
C THR A 16 5.41 -14.88 -0.72
N THR A 17 4.32 -14.24 -0.34
CA THR A 17 3.11 -14.88 0.20
C THR A 17 1.87 -14.40 -0.55
N VAL A 18 0.87 -15.27 -0.63
CA VAL A 18 -0.52 -14.90 -0.92
C VAL A 18 -1.24 -14.87 0.41
N LYS A 19 -1.95 -13.78 0.69
CA LYS A 19 -2.86 -13.67 1.83
C LYS A 19 -4.30 -13.76 1.34
N ALA A 20 -5.12 -14.49 2.05
CA ALA A 20 -6.48 -14.74 1.63
C ALA A 20 -7.46 -14.63 2.79
N VAL A 21 -8.60 -13.99 2.54
CA VAL A 21 -9.72 -13.88 3.48
C VAL A 21 -11.03 -14.27 2.81
N LEU A 22 -12.00 -14.69 3.61
CA LEU A 22 -13.36 -15.00 3.18
C LEU A 22 -14.34 -14.09 3.91
N VAL A 23 -15.29 -13.53 3.18
CA VAL A 23 -16.43 -12.79 3.76
C VAL A 23 -17.75 -13.43 3.35
N ASN A 24 -18.76 -13.27 4.21
CA ASN A 24 -20.14 -13.64 3.90
C ASN A 24 -20.85 -12.49 3.13
N HIS A 25 -22.10 -12.70 2.77
CA HIS A 25 -22.93 -11.71 2.08
C HIS A 25 -23.20 -10.41 2.89
N HIS A 26 -22.87 -10.38 4.19
CA HIS A 26 -22.89 -9.18 5.03
C HIS A 26 -21.53 -8.50 5.16
N THR A 27 -20.53 -8.90 4.35
CA THR A 27 -19.13 -8.42 4.46
C THR A 27 -18.44 -8.73 5.79
N GLU A 28 -18.93 -9.71 6.53
CA GLU A 28 -18.29 -10.16 7.76
C GLU A 28 -17.26 -11.24 7.43
N GLN A 29 -16.05 -11.06 7.94
CA GLN A 29 -15.00 -12.06 7.76
C GLN A 29 -15.41 -13.38 8.39
N THR A 30 -15.26 -14.46 7.64
CA THR A 30 -15.59 -15.83 8.04
C THR A 30 -14.35 -16.69 7.99
N GLY A 31 -14.00 -17.27 9.13
CA GLY A 31 -12.77 -18.07 9.27
C GLY A 31 -11.48 -17.23 9.44
N PRO A 32 -10.34 -17.90 9.52
CA PRO A 32 -9.04 -17.25 9.73
C PRO A 32 -8.49 -16.64 8.43
N LEU A 33 -7.52 -15.72 8.58
CA LEU A 33 -6.62 -15.35 7.50
C LEU A 33 -5.80 -16.58 7.09
N VAL A 34 -5.72 -16.84 5.79
CA VAL A 34 -4.91 -17.90 5.20
C VAL A 34 -3.68 -17.29 4.54
N GLU A 35 -2.51 -17.91 4.76
CA GLU A 35 -1.28 -17.53 4.10
C GLU A 35 -0.65 -18.74 3.39
N VAL A 36 -0.29 -18.56 2.12
CA VAL A 36 0.44 -19.56 1.33
C VAL A 36 1.59 -18.89 0.57
N ARG A 37 2.53 -19.66 0.03
CA ARG A 37 3.60 -19.10 -0.81
C ARG A 37 3.03 -18.58 -2.12
N SER A 38 3.49 -17.41 -2.57
CA SER A 38 2.98 -16.80 -3.82
C SER A 38 3.54 -17.43 -5.08
N LEU A 39 4.81 -17.86 -5.09
CA LEU A 39 5.52 -18.43 -6.23
C LEU A 39 5.51 -17.54 -7.50
N VAL A 40 5.33 -16.24 -7.36
CA VAL A 40 5.18 -15.30 -8.49
C VAL A 40 6.35 -15.29 -9.47
N LYS A 41 7.56 -15.62 -9.00
CA LYS A 41 8.75 -15.74 -9.85
C LYS A 41 8.81 -17.05 -10.65
N ASN A 42 8.00 -18.04 -10.28
CA ASN A 42 7.89 -19.33 -10.96
C ASN A 42 6.83 -19.33 -12.06
N GLY A 43 6.17 -18.19 -12.29
CA GLY A 43 5.13 -18.01 -13.28
C GLY A 43 3.72 -17.97 -12.70
N TYR A 44 2.78 -17.45 -13.51
CA TYR A 44 1.40 -17.29 -13.05
C TYR A 44 0.70 -18.64 -12.80
N GLU A 45 1.00 -19.68 -13.57
CA GLU A 45 0.40 -21.01 -13.35
C GLU A 45 0.81 -21.62 -12.00
N ALA A 46 2.07 -21.43 -11.57
CA ALA A 46 2.52 -21.88 -10.26
C ALA A 46 1.80 -21.11 -9.14
N THR A 47 1.60 -19.79 -9.34
CA THR A 47 0.84 -18.97 -8.41
C THR A 47 -0.63 -19.38 -8.36
N PHE A 48 -1.27 -19.67 -9.49
CA PHE A 48 -2.65 -20.18 -9.53
C PHE A 48 -2.85 -21.45 -8.70
N GLY A 49 -1.87 -22.36 -8.71
CA GLY A 49 -1.89 -23.52 -7.82
C GLY A 49 -1.91 -23.14 -6.33
N GLN A 50 -1.24 -22.06 -5.97
CA GLN A 50 -1.28 -21.54 -4.58
C GLN A 50 -2.59 -20.84 -4.27
N LEU A 51 -3.17 -20.10 -5.23
CA LEU A 51 -4.50 -19.49 -5.05
C LEU A 51 -5.57 -20.57 -4.85
N ASP A 52 -5.53 -21.67 -5.60
CA ASP A 52 -6.42 -22.81 -5.36
C ASP A 52 -6.26 -23.38 -3.95
N SER A 53 -5.01 -23.57 -3.51
CA SER A 53 -4.73 -24.04 -2.15
C SER A 53 -5.25 -23.08 -1.08
N ALA A 54 -5.14 -21.77 -1.31
CA ALA A 54 -5.68 -20.76 -0.40
C ALA A 54 -7.21 -20.83 -0.32
N LEU A 55 -7.90 -20.97 -1.47
CA LEU A 55 -9.35 -21.11 -1.52
C LEU A 55 -9.83 -22.38 -0.80
N ASP A 56 -9.14 -23.50 -0.97
CA ASP A 56 -9.45 -24.76 -0.28
C ASP A 56 -9.29 -24.60 1.25
N GLN A 57 -8.22 -23.92 1.70
CA GLN A 57 -7.97 -23.68 3.11
C GLN A 57 -9.01 -22.70 3.70
N LEU A 58 -9.42 -21.65 2.96
CA LEU A 58 -10.48 -20.75 3.38
C LEU A 58 -11.81 -21.49 3.57
N ALA A 59 -12.20 -22.31 2.60
CA ALA A 59 -13.42 -23.09 2.66
C ALA A 59 -13.41 -24.06 3.86
N ALA A 60 -12.30 -24.78 4.04
CA ALA A 60 -12.12 -25.70 5.16
C ALA A 60 -12.16 -24.96 6.52
N GLY A 61 -11.46 -23.83 6.62
CA GLY A 61 -11.42 -23.00 7.85
C GLY A 61 -12.77 -22.38 8.24
N ALA A 62 -13.61 -22.10 7.23
CA ALA A 62 -14.97 -21.59 7.42
C ALA A 62 -16.02 -22.71 7.58
N GLY A 63 -15.65 -23.98 7.34
CA GLY A 63 -16.58 -25.12 7.41
C GLY A 63 -17.62 -25.12 6.28
N ILE A 64 -17.28 -24.61 5.10
CA ILE A 64 -18.15 -24.54 3.93
C ILE A 64 -17.63 -25.40 2.78
N ASP A 65 -18.50 -25.69 1.81
CA ASP A 65 -18.07 -26.22 0.52
C ASP A 65 -17.41 -25.12 -0.31
N ARG A 66 -16.32 -25.42 -1.02
CA ARG A 66 -15.65 -24.46 -1.93
C ARG A 66 -16.60 -23.89 -2.98
N GLY A 67 -17.59 -24.68 -3.43
CA GLY A 67 -18.64 -24.23 -4.36
C GLY A 67 -19.58 -23.17 -3.81
N ALA A 68 -19.53 -22.87 -2.50
CA ALA A 68 -20.26 -21.76 -1.91
C ALA A 68 -19.56 -20.40 -2.12
N ILE A 69 -18.30 -20.38 -2.60
CA ILE A 69 -17.62 -19.14 -2.98
C ILE A 69 -18.18 -18.69 -4.33
N ALA A 70 -18.88 -17.56 -4.32
CA ALA A 70 -19.63 -17.03 -5.47
C ALA A 70 -18.81 -16.04 -6.32
N GLY A 71 -17.71 -15.51 -5.79
CA GLY A 71 -16.84 -14.57 -6.49
C GLY A 71 -15.50 -14.36 -5.78
N ILE A 72 -14.52 -13.94 -6.54
CA ILE A 72 -13.14 -13.72 -6.07
C ILE A 72 -12.68 -12.32 -6.45
N GLY A 73 -12.14 -11.60 -5.48
CA GLY A 73 -11.31 -10.42 -5.72
C GLY A 73 -9.85 -10.80 -5.61
N LEU A 74 -9.03 -10.30 -6.52
CA LEU A 74 -7.61 -10.60 -6.63
C LEU A 74 -6.83 -9.29 -6.77
N ASP A 75 -5.74 -9.15 -6.07
CA ASP A 75 -4.79 -8.09 -6.38
C ASP A 75 -3.41 -8.62 -6.77
N VAL A 76 -2.65 -7.77 -7.44
CA VAL A 76 -1.31 -8.09 -7.92
C VAL A 76 -0.38 -6.90 -7.70
N PRO A 77 0.90 -7.15 -7.35
CA PRO A 77 1.88 -6.07 -7.13
C PRO A 77 2.48 -5.59 -8.46
N ALA A 78 1.63 -5.21 -9.41
CA ALA A 78 2.06 -4.77 -10.73
C ALA A 78 1.01 -3.85 -11.38
N PRO A 79 1.43 -2.94 -12.28
CA PRO A 79 0.52 -2.19 -13.14
C PRO A 79 -0.34 -3.13 -13.98
N SER A 80 -1.65 -2.95 -13.92
CA SER A 80 -2.61 -3.79 -14.65
C SER A 80 -3.81 -2.97 -15.11
N SER A 81 -4.45 -3.41 -16.21
CA SER A 81 -5.71 -2.84 -16.69
C SER A 81 -6.55 -3.94 -17.31
N ASP A 82 -7.86 -3.91 -17.04
CA ASP A 82 -8.83 -4.89 -17.56
C ASP A 82 -8.40 -6.36 -17.37
N GLY A 83 -7.79 -6.66 -16.22
CA GLY A 83 -7.33 -8.01 -15.89
C GLY A 83 -5.98 -8.41 -16.50
N VAL A 84 -5.36 -7.57 -17.33
CA VAL A 84 -4.09 -7.83 -18.01
C VAL A 84 -2.95 -7.11 -17.31
N ILE A 85 -1.83 -7.81 -17.11
CA ILE A 85 -0.61 -7.24 -16.52
C ILE A 85 0.15 -6.42 -17.57
N TRP A 86 0.45 -5.15 -17.25
CA TRP A 86 1.15 -4.25 -18.17
C TRP A 86 2.65 -4.12 -17.87
N GLY A 87 3.05 -4.34 -16.65
CA GLY A 87 4.43 -4.18 -16.19
C GLY A 87 4.94 -5.35 -15.38
N ARG A 88 6.24 -5.63 -15.48
CA ARG A 88 6.84 -6.80 -14.83
C ARG A 88 6.88 -6.69 -13.30
N ALA A 89 7.16 -5.50 -12.78
CA ALA A 89 7.43 -5.30 -11.36
C ALA A 89 8.33 -6.45 -10.78
N ASN A 90 7.88 -7.14 -9.74
CA ASN A 90 8.59 -8.27 -9.13
C ASN A 90 8.08 -9.65 -9.60
N LEU A 91 7.29 -9.69 -10.67
CA LEU A 91 6.67 -10.90 -11.21
C LEU A 91 7.59 -11.67 -12.18
N GLY A 92 7.25 -12.89 -12.52
CA GLY A 92 7.87 -13.67 -13.59
C GLY A 92 7.64 -13.06 -14.97
N GLU A 93 8.36 -13.52 -15.99
CA GLU A 93 8.28 -12.98 -17.35
C GLU A 93 6.95 -13.26 -18.04
N ASP A 94 6.35 -14.39 -17.73
CA ASP A 94 5.10 -14.89 -18.30
C ASP A 94 3.84 -14.16 -17.83
N TRP A 95 3.97 -13.25 -16.86
CA TRP A 95 2.86 -12.44 -16.38
C TRP A 95 2.52 -11.29 -17.33
N VAL A 96 3.53 -10.65 -17.92
CA VAL A 96 3.34 -9.44 -18.75
C VAL A 96 2.56 -9.77 -20.02
N GLY A 97 1.51 -9.01 -20.29
CA GLY A 97 0.61 -9.22 -21.42
C GLY A 97 -0.40 -10.36 -21.21
N THR A 98 -0.41 -10.99 -20.02
CA THR A 98 -1.33 -12.10 -19.72
C THR A 98 -2.59 -11.58 -19.04
N ASP A 99 -3.76 -12.03 -19.54
CA ASP A 99 -5.05 -11.86 -18.89
C ASP A 99 -5.15 -12.81 -17.67
N ILE A 100 -4.70 -12.31 -16.54
CA ILE A 100 -4.71 -13.06 -15.27
C ILE A 100 -6.13 -13.25 -14.76
N GLN A 101 -6.94 -12.19 -14.83
CA GLN A 101 -8.33 -12.21 -14.37
C GLN A 101 -9.15 -13.28 -15.12
N GLY A 102 -9.15 -13.23 -16.46
CA GLY A 102 -9.91 -14.17 -17.26
C GLY A 102 -9.41 -15.61 -17.12
N LYS A 103 -8.09 -15.80 -17.09
CA LYS A 103 -7.51 -17.15 -16.88
C LYS A 103 -7.85 -17.73 -15.52
N PHE A 104 -7.76 -16.93 -14.45
CA PHE A 104 -8.09 -17.44 -13.12
C PHE A 104 -9.60 -17.63 -12.93
N SER A 105 -10.44 -16.79 -13.55
CA SER A 105 -11.89 -17.01 -13.59
C SER A 105 -12.26 -18.33 -14.27
N ALA A 106 -11.66 -18.62 -15.43
CA ALA A 106 -11.87 -19.89 -16.14
C ALA A 106 -11.40 -21.10 -15.31
N ARG A 107 -10.32 -20.96 -14.54
CA ARG A 107 -9.77 -22.03 -13.69
C ARG A 107 -10.61 -22.27 -12.45
N SER A 108 -11.00 -21.22 -11.75
CA SER A 108 -11.76 -21.30 -10.48
C SER A 108 -13.24 -21.65 -10.69
N GLY A 109 -13.76 -21.36 -11.87
CA GLY A 109 -15.18 -21.57 -12.23
C GLY A 109 -16.12 -20.49 -11.69
N VAL A 110 -15.58 -19.41 -11.09
CA VAL A 110 -16.34 -18.29 -10.55
C VAL A 110 -15.82 -16.96 -11.11
N PRO A 111 -16.62 -15.88 -11.11
CA PRO A 111 -16.15 -14.58 -11.57
C PRO A 111 -15.01 -14.05 -10.69
N VAL A 112 -14.03 -13.43 -11.33
CA VAL A 112 -12.87 -12.81 -10.69
C VAL A 112 -12.81 -11.34 -11.09
N HIS A 113 -12.53 -10.46 -10.14
CA HIS A 113 -12.14 -9.07 -10.38
C HIS A 113 -10.71 -8.86 -9.89
N MET A 114 -9.91 -8.09 -10.64
CA MET A 114 -8.50 -7.86 -10.31
C MET A 114 -8.17 -6.37 -10.33
N THR A 115 -7.38 -5.94 -9.34
CA THR A 115 -6.79 -4.59 -9.28
C THR A 115 -5.33 -4.65 -8.80
N ASN A 116 -4.68 -3.50 -8.57
CA ASN A 116 -3.36 -3.49 -7.96
C ASN A 116 -3.43 -3.54 -6.42
N ASP A 117 -2.30 -3.88 -5.79
CA ASP A 117 -2.16 -4.06 -4.35
C ASP A 117 -2.51 -2.81 -3.53
N CYS A 118 -2.11 -1.62 -4.00
CA CYS A 118 -2.39 -0.36 -3.29
C CYS A 118 -3.87 0.04 -3.37
N ASN A 119 -4.54 -0.19 -4.50
CA ASN A 119 -5.98 -0.02 -4.63
C ASN A 119 -6.72 -0.99 -3.71
N ALA A 120 -6.33 -2.25 -3.70
CA ALA A 120 -6.89 -3.28 -2.83
C ALA A 120 -6.76 -2.89 -1.35
N ALA A 121 -5.56 -2.46 -0.93
CA ALA A 121 -5.31 -1.99 0.44
C ALA A 121 -6.17 -0.76 0.79
N ALA A 122 -6.32 0.20 -0.13
CA ALA A 122 -7.16 1.38 0.08
C ALA A 122 -8.64 1.02 0.28
N ILE A 123 -9.16 0.08 -0.53
CA ILE A 123 -10.52 -0.44 -0.37
C ILE A 123 -10.67 -1.14 0.98
N GLY A 124 -9.68 -1.94 1.39
CA GLY A 124 -9.69 -2.63 2.69
C GLY A 124 -9.71 -1.64 3.86
N GLU A 125 -8.87 -0.62 3.82
CA GLU A 125 -8.86 0.45 4.83
C GLU A 125 -10.20 1.21 4.89
N TYR A 126 -10.84 1.43 3.75
CA TYR A 126 -12.17 2.02 3.68
C TYR A 126 -13.22 1.08 4.29
N ALA A 127 -13.22 -0.19 3.91
CA ALA A 127 -14.18 -1.19 4.39
C ALA A 127 -14.09 -1.41 5.91
N LEU A 128 -12.89 -1.45 6.47
CA LEU A 128 -12.65 -1.63 7.91
C LEU A 128 -13.18 -0.47 8.76
N ARG A 129 -13.25 0.74 8.21
CA ARG A 129 -13.74 1.91 8.93
C ARG A 129 -15.27 2.04 8.92
N ARG A 130 -15.98 1.40 8.01
CA ARG A 130 -17.47 1.27 7.87
C ARG A 130 -18.32 2.46 8.38
N LYS A 131 -17.73 3.60 8.65
CA LYS A 131 -18.43 4.83 9.04
C LYS A 131 -18.59 5.67 7.80
N HIS A 132 -19.60 6.50 7.74
CA HIS A 132 -19.93 7.44 6.66
C HIS A 132 -18.70 8.29 6.25
N LEU A 133 -17.65 7.62 5.76
CA LEU A 133 -16.48 8.26 5.24
C LEU A 133 -16.86 8.93 3.92
N GLY A 134 -16.39 10.15 3.74
CA GLY A 134 -16.34 10.75 2.43
C GLY A 134 -15.46 9.91 1.51
N SER A 135 -14.37 10.48 1.04
CA SER A 135 -13.33 9.76 0.29
C SER A 135 -12.13 9.44 1.19
N LEU A 136 -11.35 8.43 0.80
CA LEU A 136 -10.13 8.01 1.50
C LEU A 136 -8.96 7.96 0.52
N LEU A 137 -7.86 8.61 0.86
CA LEU A 137 -6.57 8.48 0.18
C LEU A 137 -5.64 7.62 1.04
N LEU A 138 -5.28 6.45 0.54
CA LEU A 138 -4.17 5.66 1.10
C LEU A 138 -2.86 6.14 0.50
N VAL A 139 -1.85 6.33 1.34
CA VAL A 139 -0.46 6.58 0.95
C VAL A 139 0.42 5.61 1.71
N ALA A 140 1.12 4.74 1.01
CA ALA A 140 1.82 3.59 1.58
C ALA A 140 3.33 3.61 1.24
N PRO A 141 4.17 4.25 2.07
CA PRO A 141 5.61 4.14 1.94
C PRO A 141 6.08 2.72 2.33
N GLY A 142 6.69 2.05 1.37
CA GLY A 142 7.22 0.70 1.49
C GLY A 142 8.53 0.55 0.73
N THR A 143 8.70 -0.52 -0.05
CA THR A 143 9.83 -0.65 -1.00
C THR A 143 9.84 0.52 -1.99
N GLY A 144 8.67 0.93 -2.48
CA GLY A 144 8.39 2.15 -3.21
C GLY A 144 7.48 3.10 -2.41
N LEU A 145 6.69 3.92 -3.11
CA LEU A 145 5.62 4.73 -2.56
C LEU A 145 4.36 4.51 -3.38
N GLY A 146 3.43 3.73 -2.86
CA GLY A 146 2.16 3.46 -3.49
C GLY A 146 1.02 4.32 -2.94
N GLY A 147 -0.11 4.34 -3.66
CA GLY A 147 -1.33 4.99 -3.24
C GLY A 147 -2.58 4.38 -3.84
N GLY A 148 -3.71 4.66 -3.20
CA GLY A 148 -5.03 4.29 -3.69
C GLY A 148 -6.07 5.31 -3.23
N PHE A 149 -7.07 5.59 -4.05
CA PHE A 149 -8.10 6.57 -3.74
C PHE A 149 -9.49 5.95 -3.85
N VAL A 150 -10.19 5.93 -2.73
CA VAL A 150 -11.54 5.40 -2.62
C VAL A 150 -12.54 6.55 -2.54
N LEU A 151 -13.47 6.58 -3.48
CA LEU A 151 -14.56 7.53 -3.56
C LEU A 151 -15.62 7.24 -2.48
N PRO A 152 -16.49 8.21 -2.16
CA PRO A 152 -17.65 7.96 -1.33
C PRO A 152 -18.45 6.76 -1.85
N GLY A 153 -18.80 5.82 -0.97
CA GLY A 153 -19.49 4.59 -1.34
C GLY A 153 -18.57 3.40 -1.61
N GLY A 154 -17.24 3.54 -1.40
CA GLY A 154 -16.32 2.39 -1.41
C GLY A 154 -15.66 2.08 -2.75
N ARG A 155 -16.02 2.77 -3.83
CA ARG A 155 -15.46 2.52 -5.17
C ARG A 155 -14.07 3.12 -5.31
N CYS A 156 -13.08 2.32 -5.67
CA CYS A 156 -11.73 2.79 -5.98
C CYS A 156 -11.68 3.54 -7.32
N TYR A 157 -10.88 4.62 -7.37
CA TYR A 157 -10.60 5.35 -8.61
C TYR A 157 -9.32 4.80 -9.25
N GLU A 158 -9.48 3.99 -10.28
CA GLU A 158 -8.38 3.35 -10.98
C GLU A 158 -7.90 4.11 -12.22
N GLY A 159 -8.64 5.15 -12.63
CA GLY A 159 -8.39 5.88 -13.89
C GLY A 159 -8.84 5.10 -15.12
N THR A 160 -8.57 5.66 -16.30
CA THR A 160 -8.97 5.03 -17.57
C THR A 160 -8.12 3.80 -17.92
N ASN A 161 -6.86 3.81 -17.53
CA ASN A 161 -5.88 2.76 -17.89
C ASN A 161 -5.45 1.91 -16.69
N GLY A 162 -6.15 1.98 -15.56
CA GLY A 162 -5.75 1.28 -14.32
C GLY A 162 -4.46 1.82 -13.68
N LEU A 163 -3.99 3.01 -14.07
CA LEU A 163 -2.71 3.59 -13.62
C LEU A 163 -2.90 4.86 -12.77
N ALA A 164 -4.09 5.10 -12.25
CA ALA A 164 -4.31 6.22 -11.34
C ALA A 164 -3.57 5.99 -10.00
N LEU A 165 -3.29 7.09 -9.31
CA LEU A 165 -2.68 7.06 -7.98
C LEU A 165 -1.24 6.52 -7.92
N GLU A 166 -0.47 6.62 -9.01
CA GLU A 166 0.98 6.45 -9.01
C GLU A 166 1.66 7.64 -8.27
N VAL A 167 1.22 7.85 -7.03
CA VAL A 167 1.57 9.02 -6.20
C VAL A 167 3.05 9.13 -5.87
N GLY A 168 3.75 8.01 -5.90
CA GLY A 168 5.20 7.97 -5.71
C GLY A 168 5.97 8.77 -6.76
N HIS A 169 5.38 8.96 -7.94
CA HIS A 169 6.07 9.60 -9.07
C HIS A 169 5.71 11.06 -9.28
N ILE A 170 4.93 11.67 -8.36
CA ILE A 170 4.78 13.12 -8.36
C ILE A 170 6.13 13.79 -8.00
N SER A 171 6.39 14.95 -8.61
CA SER A 171 7.65 15.67 -8.40
C SER A 171 7.62 16.47 -7.09
N VAL A 172 8.73 16.43 -6.35
CA VAL A 172 8.98 17.28 -5.17
C VAL A 172 10.25 18.12 -5.39
N PRO A 173 10.33 19.35 -4.84
CA PRO A 173 11.43 20.29 -5.16
C PRO A 173 12.69 20.05 -4.36
N PHE A 174 12.76 18.99 -3.56
CA PHE A 174 13.89 18.72 -2.69
C PHE A 174 15.11 18.22 -3.47
N ARG A 175 16.28 18.65 -3.04
CA ARG A 175 17.55 18.32 -3.67
C ARG A 175 18.48 17.67 -2.67
N GLU A 176 19.43 16.86 -3.18
CA GLU A 176 20.54 16.35 -2.39
C GLU A 176 21.53 17.45 -2.04
N ASP A 177 22.49 17.16 -1.17
CA ASP A 177 23.49 18.13 -0.70
C ASP A 177 24.38 18.70 -1.83
N ASP A 178 24.50 17.98 -2.95
CA ASP A 178 25.19 18.42 -4.17
C ASP A 178 24.30 19.29 -5.09
N GLY A 179 23.05 19.55 -4.72
CA GLY A 179 22.08 20.32 -5.49
C GLY A 179 21.33 19.54 -6.55
N GLU A 180 21.60 18.24 -6.72
CA GLU A 180 20.93 17.41 -7.70
C GLU A 180 19.59 16.86 -7.19
N LEU A 181 18.70 16.55 -8.14
CA LEU A 181 17.46 15.81 -7.84
C LEU A 181 17.78 14.30 -7.82
N PRO A 182 17.31 13.55 -6.82
CA PRO A 182 17.53 12.12 -6.77
C PRO A 182 16.84 11.39 -7.94
N ILE A 183 17.48 10.32 -8.42
CA ILE A 183 16.92 9.46 -9.46
C ILE A 183 15.96 8.46 -8.80
N CYS A 184 14.74 8.38 -9.33
CA CYS A 184 13.73 7.41 -8.93
C CYS A 184 13.92 6.07 -9.65
N SER A 185 13.35 5.00 -9.10
CA SER A 185 13.28 3.67 -9.71
C SER A 185 12.62 3.67 -11.10
N CYS A 186 11.69 4.60 -11.34
CA CYS A 186 11.05 4.81 -12.66
C CYS A 186 11.93 5.47 -13.72
N GLY A 187 13.17 5.87 -13.37
CA GLY A 187 14.12 6.55 -14.26
C GLY A 187 13.99 8.08 -14.30
N LEU A 188 12.95 8.66 -13.72
CA LEU A 188 12.77 10.11 -13.61
C LEU A 188 13.52 10.68 -12.41
N LYS A 189 13.79 12.00 -12.41
CA LYS A 189 14.41 12.70 -11.30
C LYS A 189 13.37 13.43 -10.46
N GLY A 190 13.56 13.46 -9.14
CA GLY A 190 12.80 14.29 -8.22
C GLY A 190 11.42 13.75 -7.83
N CYS A 191 11.13 12.47 -8.07
CA CYS A 191 9.92 11.84 -7.58
C CYS A 191 9.90 11.77 -6.05
N ALA A 192 8.71 11.86 -5.44
CA ALA A 192 8.51 11.69 -4.00
C ALA A 192 9.06 10.34 -3.50
N GLU A 193 8.84 9.26 -4.24
CA GLU A 193 9.36 7.92 -3.94
C GLU A 193 10.88 7.91 -3.74
N ALA A 194 11.62 8.70 -4.51
CA ALA A 194 13.06 8.79 -4.39
C ALA A 194 13.54 9.42 -3.06
N TRP A 195 12.61 9.89 -2.22
CA TRP A 195 12.87 10.42 -0.89
C TRP A 195 12.31 9.55 0.23
N VAL A 196 11.15 8.91 0.01
CA VAL A 196 10.37 8.31 1.11
C VAL A 196 10.32 6.78 1.08
N SER A 197 10.81 6.14 0.02
CA SER A 197 10.85 4.68 -0.09
C SER A 197 11.99 4.05 0.73
N LEU A 198 11.94 2.73 0.93
CA LEU A 198 13.05 1.97 1.52
C LEU A 198 14.33 2.09 0.67
N VAL A 199 14.19 2.15 -0.65
CA VAL A 199 15.33 2.38 -1.57
C VAL A 199 15.96 3.75 -1.31
N ALA A 200 15.12 4.76 -1.14
CA ALA A 200 15.58 6.11 -0.79
C ALA A 200 16.23 6.15 0.60
N LEU A 201 15.66 5.45 1.59
CA LEU A 201 16.21 5.34 2.94
C LEU A 201 17.62 4.76 2.93
N ARG A 202 17.86 3.67 2.19
CA ARG A 202 19.17 3.03 2.02
C ARG A 202 20.18 3.98 1.37
N ARG A 203 19.75 4.70 0.34
CA ARG A 203 20.59 5.71 -0.31
C ARG A 203 20.93 6.84 0.65
N ARG A 204 19.95 7.40 1.34
CA ARG A 204 20.17 8.51 2.29
C ARG A 204 21.06 8.09 3.44
N LEU A 205 20.85 6.92 4.03
CA LEU A 205 21.72 6.38 5.07
C LEU A 205 23.18 6.27 4.61
N ARG A 206 23.42 5.79 3.38
CA ARG A 206 24.78 5.72 2.81
C ARG A 206 25.42 7.10 2.68
N LEU A 207 24.68 8.10 2.21
CA LEU A 207 25.16 9.47 2.06
C LEU A 207 25.48 10.11 3.43
N GLU A 208 24.61 9.94 4.40
CA GLU A 208 24.83 10.48 5.75
C GLU A 208 26.03 9.82 6.43
N LEU A 209 26.13 8.49 6.42
CA LEU A 209 27.25 7.76 7.03
C LEU A 209 28.61 8.10 6.41
N ALA A 210 28.66 8.65 5.21
CA ALA A 210 29.89 9.11 4.57
C ALA A 210 30.35 10.48 5.10
N LYS A 211 29.53 11.21 5.85
CA LYS A 211 29.87 12.52 6.39
C LYS A 211 30.78 12.40 7.61
N PRO A 212 31.76 13.32 7.77
CA PRO A 212 32.69 13.28 8.90
C PRO A 212 32.02 13.30 10.29
N GLU A 213 30.88 13.97 10.42
CA GLU A 213 30.12 14.07 11.67
C GLU A 213 29.60 12.74 12.17
N TRP A 214 29.42 11.74 11.28
CA TRP A 214 28.96 10.40 11.60
C TRP A 214 30.07 9.34 11.54
N ALA A 215 31.34 9.72 11.45
CA ALA A 215 32.45 8.78 11.31
C ALA A 215 32.49 7.74 12.45
N ASP A 216 32.19 8.16 13.69
CA ASP A 216 32.20 7.31 14.88
C ASP A 216 30.82 6.70 15.19
N HIS A 217 29.82 6.89 14.33
CA HIS A 217 28.48 6.35 14.52
C HIS A 217 28.48 4.81 14.56
N ALA A 218 27.66 4.20 15.42
CA ALA A 218 27.59 2.74 15.58
C ALA A 218 27.33 1.98 14.27
N LEU A 219 26.49 2.55 13.36
CA LEU A 219 26.24 1.99 12.04
C LEU A 219 27.45 2.06 11.10
N ASN A 220 28.42 2.94 11.34
CA ASN A 220 29.70 2.96 10.60
C ASN A 220 30.66 1.88 11.11
N GLN A 221 30.59 1.54 12.39
CA GLN A 221 31.36 0.44 12.96
C GLN A 221 30.77 -0.95 12.63
N ASP A 222 29.51 -1.00 12.24
CA ASP A 222 28.85 -2.21 11.77
C ASP A 222 29.36 -2.57 10.36
N THR A 223 29.81 -3.82 10.19
CA THR A 223 30.31 -4.33 8.89
C THR A 223 29.21 -4.85 7.97
N ALA A 224 27.96 -4.89 8.45
CA ALA A 224 26.82 -5.32 7.65
C ALA A 224 26.60 -4.43 6.41
N PRO A 225 26.01 -4.95 5.34
CA PRO A 225 25.67 -4.13 4.17
C PRO A 225 24.61 -3.07 4.53
N VAL A 226 24.54 -2.00 3.74
CA VAL A 226 23.61 -0.88 4.00
C VAL A 226 22.15 -1.31 4.02
N GLU A 227 21.82 -2.36 3.29
CA GLU A 227 20.48 -2.97 3.26
C GLU A 227 20.02 -3.44 4.64
N GLU A 228 20.92 -4.09 5.37
CA GLU A 228 20.67 -4.56 6.75
C GLU A 228 20.72 -3.40 7.76
N LYS A 229 21.67 -2.47 7.58
CA LYS A 229 21.76 -1.26 8.44
C LYS A 229 20.48 -0.41 8.36
N ALA A 230 19.85 -0.33 7.18
CA ALA A 230 18.61 0.41 7.00
C ALA A 230 17.42 -0.18 7.79
N PHE A 231 17.39 -1.50 8.00
CA PHE A 231 16.39 -2.10 8.90
C PHE A 231 16.65 -1.76 10.37
N LYS A 232 17.92 -1.77 10.79
CA LYS A 232 18.31 -1.39 12.15
C LYS A 232 18.03 0.08 12.47
N LEU A 233 17.95 0.94 11.43
CA LEU A 233 17.75 2.38 11.62
C LEU A 233 16.47 2.70 12.38
N ARG A 234 15.42 1.83 12.31
CA ARG A 234 14.21 1.98 13.14
C ARG A 234 14.53 1.91 14.62
N ASP A 235 15.27 0.89 15.04
CA ASP A 235 15.66 0.69 16.45
C ASP A 235 16.47 1.90 16.96
N PHE A 236 17.34 2.46 16.11
CA PHE A 236 18.08 3.68 16.42
C PHE A 236 17.13 4.87 16.61
N ALA A 237 16.15 5.06 15.70
CA ALA A 237 15.18 6.15 15.82
C ALA A 237 14.30 6.02 17.07
N GLU A 238 13.87 4.80 17.41
CA GLU A 238 13.11 4.49 18.63
C GLU A 238 13.86 4.85 19.92
N ASN A 239 15.20 4.76 19.89
CA ASN A 239 16.08 5.16 20.98
C ASN A 239 16.54 6.62 20.90
N GLY A 240 16.00 7.41 19.99
CA GLY A 240 16.30 8.84 19.86
C GLY A 240 17.66 9.16 19.24
N ASP A 241 18.23 8.24 18.48
CA ASP A 241 19.51 8.46 17.80
C ASP A 241 19.43 9.64 16.83
N PRO A 242 20.34 10.62 16.90
CA PRO A 242 20.24 11.84 16.10
C PRO A 242 20.26 11.62 14.59
N LEU A 243 21.10 10.68 14.09
CA LEU A 243 21.17 10.35 12.66
C LEU A 243 19.87 9.75 12.17
N ALA A 244 19.35 8.76 12.90
CA ALA A 244 18.12 8.07 12.54
C ALA A 244 16.91 9.02 12.58
N VAL A 245 16.79 9.82 13.63
CA VAL A 245 15.74 10.84 13.78
C VAL A 245 15.81 11.86 12.63
N GLN A 246 17.02 12.36 12.29
CA GLN A 246 17.20 13.29 11.17
C GLN A 246 16.69 12.71 9.84
N ILE A 247 17.06 11.45 9.55
CA ILE A 247 16.67 10.79 8.30
C ILE A 247 15.15 10.58 8.24
N PHE A 248 14.54 10.05 9.30
CA PHE A 248 13.10 9.82 9.32
C PHE A 248 12.28 11.11 9.38
N LYS A 249 12.79 12.16 10.06
CA LYS A 249 12.16 13.48 10.04
C LYS A 249 12.12 14.06 8.62
N GLN A 250 13.23 14.01 7.88
CA GLN A 250 13.29 14.45 6.50
C GLN A 250 12.32 13.65 5.62
N GLN A 251 12.28 12.32 5.79
CA GLN A 251 11.38 11.45 5.06
C GLN A 251 9.92 11.79 5.33
N GLY A 252 9.51 11.92 6.61
CA GLY A 252 8.14 12.27 6.99
C GLY A 252 7.73 13.64 6.47
N PHE A 253 8.61 14.65 6.60
CA PHE A 253 8.35 16.00 6.10
C PHE A 253 8.12 16.01 4.59
N ILE A 254 8.99 15.34 3.80
CA ILE A 254 8.85 15.28 2.34
C ILE A 254 7.58 14.51 1.94
N LEU A 255 7.23 13.45 2.67
CA LEU A 255 5.98 12.72 2.45
C LEU A 255 4.76 13.64 2.66
N GLY A 256 4.72 14.38 3.76
CA GLY A 256 3.65 15.33 4.04
C GLY A 256 3.54 16.43 2.99
N TYR A 257 4.69 16.97 2.56
CA TYR A 257 4.75 17.95 1.48
C TYR A 257 4.14 17.40 0.18
N ALA A 258 4.46 16.16 -0.19
CA ALA A 258 3.89 15.49 -1.36
C ALA A 258 2.38 15.25 -1.20
N ILE A 259 1.92 14.83 -0.02
CA ILE A 259 0.50 14.62 0.28
C ILE A 259 -0.30 15.91 0.11
N ALA A 260 0.26 17.08 0.40
CA ALA A 260 -0.44 18.33 0.20
C ALA A 260 -0.84 18.60 -1.26
N ASP A 261 -0.01 18.17 -2.23
CA ASP A 261 -0.36 18.27 -3.65
C ASP A 261 -1.40 17.22 -4.07
N MET A 262 -1.36 16.02 -3.47
CA MET A 262 -2.42 15.00 -3.66
C MET A 262 -3.76 15.50 -3.09
N VAL A 263 -3.77 16.04 -1.87
CA VAL A 263 -4.96 16.59 -1.22
C VAL A 263 -5.55 17.72 -2.05
N ARG A 264 -4.72 18.61 -2.57
CA ARG A 264 -5.16 19.72 -3.44
C ARG A 264 -5.85 19.23 -4.72
N THR A 265 -5.48 18.06 -5.21
CA THR A 265 -6.01 17.48 -6.45
C THR A 265 -7.25 16.62 -6.22
N LEU A 266 -7.29 15.87 -5.12
CA LEU A 266 -8.28 14.82 -4.85
C LEU A 266 -9.31 15.21 -3.78
N ASP A 267 -8.97 16.16 -2.90
CA ASP A 267 -9.79 16.60 -1.76
C ASP A 267 -10.33 15.43 -0.90
N PRO A 268 -9.47 14.54 -0.38
CA PRO A 268 -9.91 13.43 0.45
C PRO A 268 -10.39 13.90 1.81
N GLY A 269 -11.43 13.24 2.34
CA GLY A 269 -11.85 13.47 3.73
C GLY A 269 -10.88 12.85 4.75
N LEU A 270 -10.19 11.76 4.37
CA LEU A 270 -9.24 11.05 5.20
C LEU A 270 -8.00 10.65 4.39
N VAL A 271 -6.83 10.92 4.94
CA VAL A 271 -5.54 10.39 4.47
C VAL A 271 -5.10 9.28 5.42
N VAL A 272 -4.93 8.08 4.89
CA VAL A 272 -4.43 6.92 5.64
C VAL A 272 -2.98 6.67 5.28
N ILE A 273 -2.12 6.62 6.28
CA ILE A 273 -0.70 6.29 6.10
C ILE A 273 -0.50 4.80 6.37
N GLY A 274 -0.13 4.07 5.31
CA GLY A 274 0.18 2.64 5.37
C GLY A 274 1.67 2.35 5.46
N GLY A 275 2.01 1.11 5.13
CA GLY A 275 3.40 0.64 5.06
C GLY A 275 4.01 0.31 6.42
N GLY A 276 5.22 -0.22 6.39
CA GLY A 276 5.83 -0.82 7.57
C GLY A 276 6.19 0.14 8.71
N LEU A 277 6.09 1.46 8.54
CA LEU A 277 6.28 2.43 9.62
C LEU A 277 5.03 2.57 10.51
N ALA A 278 3.88 2.06 10.08
CA ALA A 278 2.67 2.01 10.90
C ALA A 278 2.85 1.17 12.19
N GLU A 279 3.82 0.26 12.20
CA GLU A 279 4.14 -0.62 13.33
C GLU A 279 5.32 -0.12 14.18
N ALA A 280 5.99 0.96 13.77
CA ALA A 280 7.13 1.51 14.52
C ALA A 280 6.67 2.16 15.84
N SER A 281 7.47 2.06 16.90
CA SER A 281 7.15 2.67 18.20
C SER A 281 7.15 4.20 18.14
N PHE A 282 7.92 4.80 17.22
CA PHE A 282 7.95 6.25 16.99
C PHE A 282 6.92 6.74 15.93
N ARG A 283 5.96 5.91 15.57
CA ARG A 283 4.95 6.24 14.53
C ARG A 283 4.23 7.57 14.77
N ASP A 284 3.90 7.89 16.01
CA ASP A 284 3.19 9.14 16.32
C ASP A 284 4.08 10.36 16.05
N GLN A 285 5.38 10.24 16.34
CA GLN A 285 6.36 11.27 15.99
C GLN A 285 6.57 11.36 14.47
N TYR A 286 6.56 10.23 13.77
CA TYR A 286 6.66 10.22 12.31
C TYR A 286 5.43 10.87 11.66
N LEU A 287 4.23 10.62 12.18
CA LEU A 287 3.01 11.27 11.74
C LEU A 287 3.06 12.79 11.95
N ALA A 288 3.58 13.25 13.09
CA ALA A 288 3.77 14.66 13.33
C ALA A 288 4.72 15.32 12.30
N TRP A 289 5.77 14.62 11.84
CA TRP A 289 6.64 15.12 10.77
C TRP A 289 5.94 15.14 9.40
N ILE A 290 5.05 14.19 9.14
CA ILE A 290 4.18 14.24 7.95
C ILE A 290 3.26 15.46 8.01
N GLU A 291 2.61 15.69 9.13
CA GLU A 291 1.72 16.85 9.33
C GLU A 291 2.48 18.19 9.25
N GLU A 292 3.74 18.24 9.71
CA GLU A 292 4.62 19.39 9.55
C GLU A 292 4.85 19.72 8.06
N GLY A 293 5.23 18.71 7.26
CA GLY A 293 5.44 18.87 5.84
C GLY A 293 4.15 19.19 5.05
N PHE A 294 3.04 18.57 5.43
CA PHE A 294 1.73 18.91 4.89
C PHE A 294 1.36 20.37 5.18
N ALA A 295 1.57 20.84 6.41
CA ALA A 295 1.26 22.20 6.82
C ALA A 295 2.11 23.26 6.10
N ASP A 296 3.35 22.91 5.73
CA ASP A 296 4.26 23.80 4.97
C ASP A 296 3.74 24.07 3.56
N ARG A 297 3.07 23.10 2.94
CA ARG A 297 2.64 23.12 1.53
C ARG A 297 1.15 23.36 1.33
N ALA A 298 0.30 22.90 2.24
CA ALA A 298 -1.15 22.93 2.09
C ALA A 298 -1.72 24.33 2.29
N TRP A 299 -2.74 24.68 1.50
CA TRP A 299 -3.54 25.85 1.81
C TRP A 299 -4.20 25.69 3.18
N PRO A 300 -4.39 26.80 3.94
CA PRO A 300 -5.02 26.74 5.26
C PRO A 300 -6.38 26.04 5.27
N VAL A 301 -7.17 26.15 4.21
CA VAL A 301 -8.51 25.53 4.09
C VAL A 301 -8.46 23.99 4.03
N TYR A 302 -7.33 23.39 3.65
CA TYR A 302 -7.12 21.94 3.72
C TYR A 302 -6.67 21.46 5.09
N ARG A 303 -6.39 22.39 6.01
CA ARG A 303 -6.04 22.08 7.39
C ARG A 303 -7.22 22.29 8.33
N HIS A 304 -7.91 23.41 8.16
CA HIS A 304 -9.05 23.78 8.99
C HIS A 304 -10.15 24.42 8.16
N SER A 305 -11.39 24.14 8.54
CA SER A 305 -12.56 24.75 7.90
C SER A 305 -12.51 26.28 8.04
N PRO A 306 -12.80 27.04 6.97
CA PRO A 306 -12.91 28.49 7.06
C PRO A 306 -14.15 28.95 7.85
N LEU A 307 -15.11 28.05 8.07
CA LEU A 307 -16.34 28.34 8.82
C LEU A 307 -16.18 28.06 10.31
N ASP A 308 -15.34 27.10 10.69
CA ASP A 308 -14.99 26.80 12.08
C ASP A 308 -13.53 26.30 12.14
N PRO A 309 -12.62 27.09 12.70
CA PRO A 309 -11.20 26.73 12.80
C PRO A 309 -10.91 25.47 13.64
N ASN A 310 -11.86 25.01 14.45
CA ASN A 310 -11.72 23.77 15.23
C ASN A 310 -12.03 22.52 14.40
N VAL A 311 -12.61 22.67 13.21
CA VAL A 311 -12.91 21.57 12.31
C VAL A 311 -11.72 21.33 11.39
N ILE A 312 -11.07 20.18 11.55
CA ILE A 312 -9.99 19.70 10.67
C ILE A 312 -10.62 19.19 9.37
N THR A 313 -10.20 19.74 8.24
CA THR A 313 -10.75 19.38 6.91
C THR A 313 -10.08 18.17 6.31
N THR A 314 -8.77 17.98 6.50
CA THR A 314 -8.05 16.76 6.07
C THR A 314 -7.54 16.05 7.32
N GLN A 315 -8.08 14.87 7.58
CA GLN A 315 -7.67 14.04 8.71
C GLN A 315 -6.56 13.08 8.30
N PHE A 316 -5.64 12.78 9.22
CA PHE A 316 -4.59 11.79 9.04
C PHE A 316 -4.78 10.65 10.04
N GLU A 317 -4.70 9.41 9.57
CA GLU A 317 -4.73 8.21 10.39
C GLU A 317 -3.71 7.19 9.93
N TRP A 318 -3.28 6.32 10.83
CA TRP A 318 -2.54 5.12 10.47
C TRP A 318 -3.47 4.05 9.90
N ALA A 319 -2.94 3.25 8.98
CA ALA A 319 -3.61 2.04 8.51
C ALA A 319 -3.94 1.10 9.69
N VAL A 320 -5.10 0.47 9.63
CA VAL A 320 -5.61 -0.44 10.68
C VAL A 320 -5.74 -1.88 10.19
N GLY A 321 -5.76 -2.11 8.87
CA GLY A 321 -5.94 -3.44 8.28
C GLY A 321 -4.67 -4.28 8.29
N GLY A 322 -3.52 -3.66 8.60
CA GLY A 322 -2.23 -4.36 8.62
C GLY A 322 -2.01 -5.17 7.33
N ASP A 323 -1.44 -6.33 7.50
CA ASP A 323 -1.12 -7.25 6.41
C ASP A 323 -2.33 -7.89 5.69
N ALA A 324 -3.53 -7.76 6.25
CA ALA A 324 -4.76 -8.30 5.66
C ALA A 324 -5.56 -7.28 4.85
N ALA A 325 -5.16 -5.99 4.88
CA ALA A 325 -5.94 -4.90 4.30
C ALA A 325 -6.31 -5.16 2.83
N ALA A 326 -5.34 -5.55 2.00
CA ALA A 326 -5.56 -5.78 0.56
C ALA A 326 -6.50 -6.97 0.33
N ALA A 327 -6.28 -8.11 0.99
CA ALA A 327 -7.18 -9.26 0.90
C ALA A 327 -8.62 -8.93 1.36
N ILE A 328 -8.77 -8.15 2.45
CA ILE A 328 -10.08 -7.67 2.91
C ILE A 328 -10.74 -6.78 1.85
N GLY A 329 -9.98 -5.86 1.26
CA GLY A 329 -10.47 -4.98 0.19
C GLY A 329 -10.96 -5.76 -1.02
N MET A 330 -10.22 -6.79 -1.41
CA MET A 330 -10.60 -7.64 -2.54
C MET A 330 -11.82 -8.52 -2.24
N ALA A 331 -11.95 -9.05 -1.01
CA ALA A 331 -13.16 -9.78 -0.61
C ALA A 331 -14.40 -8.88 -0.60
N TYR A 332 -14.26 -7.65 -0.12
CA TYR A 332 -15.31 -6.63 -0.16
C TYR A 332 -15.71 -6.30 -1.60
N THR A 333 -14.73 -6.04 -2.47
CA THR A 333 -14.99 -5.77 -3.89
C THR A 333 -15.70 -6.93 -4.58
N ALA A 334 -15.27 -8.17 -4.33
CA ALA A 334 -15.94 -9.35 -4.89
C ALA A 334 -17.40 -9.46 -4.42
N GLN A 335 -17.64 -9.19 -3.16
CA GLN A 335 -19.01 -9.18 -2.62
C GLN A 335 -19.88 -8.10 -3.29
N GLU A 336 -19.40 -6.87 -3.40
CA GLU A 336 -20.16 -5.78 -4.07
C GLU A 336 -20.45 -6.04 -5.54
N MET A 337 -19.48 -6.65 -6.26
CA MET A 337 -19.61 -6.85 -7.71
C MET A 337 -20.43 -8.09 -8.09
N PHE A 338 -20.42 -9.13 -7.25
CA PHE A 338 -20.94 -10.46 -7.63
C PHE A 338 -22.13 -10.93 -6.74
N GLN A 339 -22.60 -10.10 -5.84
CA GLN A 339 -23.75 -10.36 -4.98
C GLN A 339 -25.09 -10.41 -5.72
#